data_8d4d00dabf39fbc4cc07688db8090171
#
_entry.id   8d4d00dabf39fbc4cc07688db8090171
#
_cell.length_a   1.000
_cell.length_b   1.000
_cell.length_c   1.000
_cell.angle_alpha   90.00
_cell.angle_beta   90.00
_cell.angle_gamma   90.00
#
_symmetry.space_group_name_H-M   'P 1'
#
loop_
_entity.id
_entity.type
_entity.pdbx_description
1 polymer ?
#
loop_
_entity_poly.entity_id
_entity_poly.type
_entity_poly.pdbx_seq_one_letter_code
_entity_poly.pdbx_strand_id
1 'polypeptide(L)'
;MTSQSNPHAALAPLPAPIAALAEGVELLDPMDAPPIRWGILGAGGIAGTFAHDVAAYSSATIAGIAARDPERARAFAAEFGVQRAYDSYADLVASDDIDAVYVAAIHPTHAELATLALEAGKPVLVEKCFTMDADSAKAVLDLAAAKGLFCMEAMWTRHLPHQKVLSTIVRNGGLGAVSTVHADHGQKLEHVRRLWDPELGGGALMDLGIYSMSFVQQILPEAELVAATGNLTDLGVDIQSAALLKTPTAVATASSNFNGRSATYGEVVFERGAVEMGEQFYRPTTLRLRAYGEGKPENGELVEWDGAVPGGFQYQAAEVARRLAAGDLESPTMPWSDTLRIMELLDGVRAAVGIVYPWER
;
A
#
# COMPACT_ATOMS: atom_id res chain seq x y z
N MET A 1 -2.74 -23.88 -24.38
CA MET A 1 -1.78 -22.82 -24.02
C MET A 1 -2.44 -21.50 -24.40
N THR A 2 -3.19 -20.89 -23.51
CA THR A 2 -3.72 -19.54 -23.68
C THR A 2 -2.55 -18.60 -23.48
N SER A 3 -2.22 -17.78 -24.47
CA SER A 3 -1.22 -16.72 -24.31
C SER A 3 -1.65 -15.85 -23.14
N GLN A 4 -0.86 -15.88 -22.05
CA GLN A 4 -1.02 -14.90 -20.98
C GLN A 4 -0.81 -13.53 -21.62
N SER A 5 -1.84 -12.71 -21.60
CA SER A 5 -1.72 -11.33 -22.07
C SER A 5 -0.76 -10.59 -21.15
N ASN A 6 0.31 -10.03 -21.70
CA ASN A 6 1.23 -9.16 -20.98
C ASN A 6 0.42 -8.00 -20.37
N PRO A 7 0.35 -7.83 -19.04
CA PRO A 7 -0.44 -6.78 -18.39
C PRO A 7 0.03 -5.37 -18.77
N HIS A 8 1.32 -5.17 -19.10
CA HIS A 8 1.83 -3.90 -19.61
C HIS A 8 1.45 -3.62 -21.06
N ALA A 9 1.15 -4.66 -21.86
CA ALA A 9 0.60 -4.45 -23.19
C ALA A 9 -0.79 -3.76 -23.16
N ALA A 10 -1.43 -3.71 -22.00
CA ALA A 10 -2.71 -3.03 -21.78
C ALA A 10 -2.57 -1.56 -21.37
N LEU A 11 -1.37 -1.07 -20.93
CA LEU A 11 -1.19 0.34 -20.62
C LEU A 11 -1.20 1.18 -21.89
N ALA A 12 -2.13 2.13 -21.95
CA ALA A 12 -2.13 3.13 -23.00
C ALA A 12 -0.87 4.01 -22.89
N PRO A 13 -0.29 4.47 -24.03
CA PRO A 13 0.81 5.43 -23.97
C PRO A 13 0.38 6.70 -23.25
N LEU A 14 1.32 7.31 -22.51
CA LEU A 14 1.04 8.57 -21.82
C LEU A 14 0.72 9.66 -22.85
N PRO A 15 -0.39 10.41 -22.70
CA PRO A 15 -0.66 11.61 -23.49
C PRO A 15 0.49 12.62 -23.37
N ALA A 16 0.77 13.34 -24.45
CA ALA A 16 1.93 14.24 -24.53
C ALA A 16 2.08 15.22 -23.35
N PRO A 17 1.02 15.87 -22.82
CA PRO A 17 1.15 16.76 -21.66
C PRO A 17 1.56 16.00 -20.37
N ILE A 18 1.02 14.81 -20.16
CA ILE A 18 1.38 13.97 -19.00
C ILE A 18 2.80 13.43 -19.17
N ALA A 19 3.16 12.95 -20.36
CA ALA A 19 4.49 12.44 -20.66
C ALA A 19 5.59 13.49 -20.43
N ALA A 20 5.35 14.75 -20.81
CA ALA A 20 6.29 15.85 -20.60
C ALA A 20 6.50 16.15 -19.10
N LEU A 21 5.44 16.10 -18.28
CA LEU A 21 5.51 16.33 -16.83
C LEU A 21 6.12 15.14 -16.09
N ALA A 22 5.89 13.92 -16.59
CA ALA A 22 6.38 12.68 -16.03
C ALA A 22 7.63 12.15 -16.74
N GLU A 23 8.46 13.04 -17.31
CA GLU A 23 9.70 12.64 -17.97
C GLU A 23 10.57 11.76 -17.07
N GLY A 24 11.06 10.65 -17.60
CA GLY A 24 11.84 9.67 -16.85
C GLY A 24 11.04 8.73 -15.96
N VAL A 25 9.70 8.71 -16.06
CA VAL A 25 8.92 7.70 -15.35
C VAL A 25 9.24 6.28 -15.85
N GLU A 26 9.50 5.38 -14.92
CA GLU A 26 9.74 3.98 -15.22
C GLU A 26 8.48 3.16 -14.89
N LEU A 27 7.81 2.65 -15.92
CA LEU A 27 6.65 1.75 -15.81
C LEU A 27 7.11 0.33 -16.18
N LEU A 28 7.76 -0.34 -15.24
CA LEU A 28 8.38 -1.65 -15.45
C LEU A 28 7.34 -2.78 -15.45
N ASP A 29 7.47 -3.69 -16.42
CA ASP A 29 6.60 -4.88 -16.51
C ASP A 29 6.91 -5.84 -15.35
N PRO A 30 5.92 -6.25 -14.53
CA PRO A 30 6.13 -7.25 -13.50
C PRO A 30 6.60 -8.61 -14.04
N MET A 31 6.30 -8.94 -15.31
CA MET A 31 6.78 -10.17 -15.95
C MET A 31 8.29 -10.18 -16.20
N ASP A 32 8.93 -9.01 -16.30
CA ASP A 32 10.37 -8.86 -16.50
C ASP A 32 11.16 -8.85 -15.18
N ALA A 33 10.47 -8.99 -14.04
CA ALA A 33 11.15 -9.09 -12.74
C ALA A 33 11.84 -10.44 -12.59
N PRO A 34 12.95 -10.52 -11.82
CA PRO A 34 13.57 -11.79 -11.49
C PRO A 34 12.56 -12.75 -10.84
N PRO A 35 12.59 -14.05 -11.16
CA PRO A 35 11.71 -15.01 -10.52
C PRO A 35 12.01 -15.12 -9.01
N ILE A 36 10.97 -15.21 -8.20
CA ILE A 36 11.04 -15.35 -6.74
C ILE A 36 9.98 -16.34 -6.27
N ARG A 37 10.29 -17.12 -5.23
CA ARG A 37 9.40 -18.10 -4.60
C ARG A 37 8.86 -17.53 -3.31
N TRP A 38 7.57 -17.17 -3.32
CA TRP A 38 6.89 -16.58 -2.16
C TRP A 38 6.37 -17.64 -1.19
N GLY A 39 6.60 -17.40 0.10
CA GLY A 39 5.86 -18.03 1.18
C GLY A 39 4.85 -17.02 1.76
N ILE A 40 3.62 -17.45 2.02
CA ILE A 40 2.56 -16.58 2.57
C ILE A 40 2.27 -16.99 4.01
N LEU A 41 2.26 -16.03 4.93
CA LEU A 41 1.80 -16.21 6.31
C LEU A 41 0.41 -15.59 6.48
N GLY A 42 -0.61 -16.44 6.55
CA GLY A 42 -2.01 -16.04 6.64
C GLY A 42 -2.82 -16.41 5.40
N ALA A 43 -3.95 -17.10 5.59
CA ALA A 43 -4.85 -17.58 4.52
C ALA A 43 -6.14 -16.76 4.50
N GLY A 44 -6.01 -15.43 4.36
CA GLY A 44 -7.13 -14.48 4.26
C GLY A 44 -7.44 -14.07 2.81
N GLY A 45 -8.47 -13.24 2.63
CA GLY A 45 -8.87 -12.75 1.30
C GLY A 45 -7.76 -11.98 0.59
N ILE A 46 -6.97 -11.15 1.32
CA ILE A 46 -5.87 -10.40 0.74
C ILE A 46 -4.74 -11.32 0.25
N ALA A 47 -4.46 -12.40 1.00
CA ALA A 47 -3.51 -13.43 0.58
C ALA A 47 -3.94 -14.08 -0.74
N GLY A 48 -5.26 -14.34 -0.90
CA GLY A 48 -5.83 -14.88 -2.14
C GLY A 48 -5.68 -13.93 -3.33
N THR A 49 -5.94 -12.63 -3.12
CA THR A 49 -5.73 -11.61 -4.15
C THR A 49 -4.26 -11.54 -4.56
N PHE A 50 -3.34 -11.50 -3.59
CA PHE A 50 -1.90 -11.52 -3.86
C PHE A 50 -1.48 -12.78 -4.64
N ALA A 51 -1.92 -13.96 -4.19
CA ALA A 51 -1.58 -15.23 -4.83
C ALA A 51 -2.08 -15.27 -6.28
N HIS A 52 -3.31 -14.82 -6.53
CA HIS A 52 -3.88 -14.73 -7.88
C HIS A 52 -3.08 -13.76 -8.76
N ASP A 53 -2.88 -12.53 -8.32
CA ASP A 53 -2.25 -11.48 -9.14
C ASP A 53 -0.78 -11.81 -9.45
N VAL A 54 -0.05 -12.31 -8.46
CA VAL A 54 1.35 -12.71 -8.62
C VAL A 54 1.47 -13.88 -9.61
N ALA A 55 0.64 -14.91 -9.46
CA ALA A 55 0.68 -16.07 -10.36
C ALA A 55 0.23 -15.73 -11.79
N ALA A 56 -0.72 -14.81 -11.95
CA ALA A 56 -1.29 -14.46 -13.26
C ALA A 56 -0.45 -13.42 -14.02
N TYR A 57 0.23 -12.50 -13.30
CA TYR A 57 0.77 -11.27 -13.90
C TYR A 57 2.22 -10.97 -13.51
N SER A 58 2.98 -11.95 -13.02
CA SER A 58 4.42 -11.81 -12.75
C SER A 58 5.18 -13.10 -13.04
N SER A 59 6.51 -13.03 -13.03
CA SER A 59 7.40 -14.18 -13.14
C SER A 59 7.57 -14.96 -11.84
N ALA A 60 7.00 -14.47 -10.73
CA ALA A 60 7.10 -15.07 -9.41
C ALA A 60 6.13 -16.25 -9.23
N THR A 61 6.39 -17.09 -8.23
CA THR A 61 5.56 -18.23 -7.87
C THR A 61 5.18 -18.20 -6.40
N ILE A 62 4.02 -18.76 -6.06
CA ILE A 62 3.61 -18.97 -4.67
C ILE A 62 4.01 -20.40 -4.29
N ALA A 63 5.17 -20.53 -3.65
CA ALA A 63 5.74 -21.83 -3.30
C ALA A 63 5.15 -22.42 -2.01
N GLY A 64 4.70 -21.56 -1.08
CA GLY A 64 4.19 -22.03 0.20
C GLY A 64 3.14 -21.13 0.83
N ILE A 65 2.31 -21.75 1.67
CA ILE A 65 1.30 -21.08 2.51
C ILE A 65 1.32 -21.72 3.90
N ALA A 66 1.24 -20.91 4.93
CA ALA A 66 0.95 -21.34 6.30
C ALA A 66 -0.14 -20.47 6.92
N ALA A 67 -0.92 -21.03 7.79
CA ALA A 67 -1.95 -20.33 8.54
C ALA A 67 -2.00 -20.85 9.99
N ARG A 68 -2.59 -20.08 10.90
CA ARG A 68 -2.82 -20.50 12.28
C ARG A 68 -3.60 -21.83 12.39
N ASP A 69 -4.52 -22.04 11.44
CA ASP A 69 -5.23 -23.31 11.26
C ASP A 69 -4.68 -24.00 9.99
N PRO A 70 -3.98 -25.16 10.12
CA PRO A 70 -3.40 -25.85 8.97
C PRO A 70 -4.42 -26.30 7.91
N GLU A 71 -5.67 -26.59 8.31
CA GLU A 71 -6.72 -26.95 7.35
C GLU A 71 -7.06 -25.76 6.42
N ARG A 72 -7.03 -24.54 6.95
CA ARG A 72 -7.20 -23.33 6.12
C ARG A 72 -6.03 -23.14 5.16
N ALA A 73 -4.80 -23.46 5.57
CA ALA A 73 -3.65 -23.44 4.66
C ALA A 73 -3.78 -24.46 3.53
N ARG A 74 -4.24 -25.69 3.83
CA ARG A 74 -4.50 -26.74 2.83
C ARG A 74 -5.61 -26.34 1.86
N ALA A 75 -6.73 -25.81 2.37
CA ALA A 75 -7.83 -25.33 1.54
C ALA A 75 -7.39 -24.20 0.60
N PHE A 76 -6.63 -23.22 1.13
CA PHE A 76 -6.05 -22.13 0.35
C PHE A 76 -5.09 -22.65 -0.75
N ALA A 77 -4.21 -23.60 -0.41
CA ALA A 77 -3.28 -24.17 -1.38
C ALA A 77 -4.02 -24.87 -2.53
N ALA A 78 -5.09 -25.58 -2.22
CA ALA A 78 -5.94 -26.24 -3.23
C ALA A 78 -6.67 -25.21 -4.13
N GLU A 79 -7.19 -24.12 -3.54
CA GLU A 79 -7.93 -23.09 -4.27
C GLU A 79 -7.03 -22.26 -5.21
N PHE A 80 -5.85 -21.85 -4.74
CA PHE A 80 -4.97 -20.93 -5.46
C PHE A 80 -3.78 -21.63 -6.15
N GLY A 81 -3.72 -22.96 -6.11
CA GLY A 81 -2.65 -23.72 -6.76
C GLY A 81 -1.26 -23.53 -6.12
N VAL A 82 -1.21 -23.24 -4.82
CA VAL A 82 0.04 -23.09 -4.07
C VAL A 82 0.72 -24.45 -3.96
N GLN A 83 2.04 -24.49 -4.19
CA GLN A 83 2.79 -25.76 -4.27
C GLN A 83 2.76 -26.56 -2.96
N ARG A 84 2.83 -25.89 -1.81
CA ARG A 84 2.88 -26.55 -0.50
C ARG A 84 2.12 -25.78 0.59
N ALA A 85 1.29 -26.50 1.34
CA ALA A 85 0.77 -26.04 2.62
C ALA A 85 1.66 -26.55 3.75
N TYR A 86 2.13 -25.65 4.61
CA TYR A 86 2.93 -25.96 5.80
C TYR A 86 2.04 -26.03 7.03
N ASP A 87 2.39 -26.89 7.99
CA ASP A 87 1.59 -27.08 9.19
C ASP A 87 1.77 -25.98 10.23
N SER A 88 2.86 -25.18 10.13
CA SER A 88 3.10 -24.03 10.98
C SER A 88 3.79 -22.89 10.23
N TYR A 89 3.73 -21.67 10.79
CA TYR A 89 4.50 -20.53 10.30
C TYR A 89 6.01 -20.79 10.39
N ALA A 90 6.46 -21.44 11.48
CA ALA A 90 7.87 -21.78 11.68
C ALA A 90 8.41 -22.75 10.61
N ASP A 91 7.61 -23.74 10.21
CA ASP A 91 8.01 -24.69 9.17
C ASP A 91 8.16 -24.00 7.80
N LEU A 92 7.26 -23.04 7.50
CA LEU A 92 7.33 -22.28 6.26
C LEU A 92 8.59 -21.41 6.21
N VAL A 93 8.87 -20.62 7.23
CA VAL A 93 10.02 -19.71 7.23
C VAL A 93 11.34 -20.43 7.31
N ALA A 94 11.40 -21.66 7.83
CA ALA A 94 12.57 -22.50 7.86
C ALA A 94 12.87 -23.20 6.52
N SER A 95 11.94 -23.15 5.55
CA SER A 95 12.08 -23.89 4.29
C SER A 95 13.04 -23.19 3.31
N ASP A 96 13.93 -23.98 2.67
CA ASP A 96 14.79 -23.53 1.57
C ASP A 96 14.02 -23.33 0.25
N ASP A 97 12.75 -23.76 0.19
CA ASP A 97 11.90 -23.57 -0.98
C ASP A 97 11.31 -22.14 -1.05
N ILE A 98 11.54 -21.30 -0.03
CA ILE A 98 11.00 -19.96 0.10
C ILE A 98 12.14 -18.93 0.03
N ASP A 99 12.03 -17.99 -0.92
CA ASP A 99 12.99 -16.88 -1.09
C ASP A 99 12.60 -15.64 -0.30
N ALA A 100 11.31 -15.33 -0.22
CA ALA A 100 10.76 -14.22 0.56
C ALA A 100 9.39 -14.55 1.13
N VAL A 101 9.04 -13.87 2.21
CA VAL A 101 7.80 -14.09 2.96
C VAL A 101 6.86 -12.90 2.80
N TYR A 102 5.60 -13.17 2.46
CA TYR A 102 4.52 -12.21 2.51
C TYR A 102 3.67 -12.43 3.75
N VAL A 103 3.66 -11.45 4.65
CA VAL A 103 2.84 -11.46 5.87
C VAL A 103 1.48 -10.87 5.55
N ALA A 104 0.45 -11.73 5.48
CA ALA A 104 -0.92 -11.42 5.06
C ALA A 104 -1.96 -11.84 6.13
N ALA A 105 -1.63 -11.59 7.38
CA ALA A 105 -2.45 -11.93 8.55
C ALA A 105 -3.33 -10.74 8.99
N ILE A 106 -3.83 -10.74 10.20
CA ILE A 106 -4.52 -9.60 10.82
C ILE A 106 -3.49 -8.60 11.39
N HIS A 107 -3.80 -7.32 11.40
CA HIS A 107 -2.89 -6.24 11.80
C HIS A 107 -2.12 -6.52 13.11
N PRO A 108 -2.76 -6.96 14.23
CA PRO A 108 -2.06 -7.16 15.49
C PRO A 108 -0.94 -8.21 15.44
N THR A 109 -0.93 -9.09 14.43
CA THR A 109 0.08 -10.16 14.31
C THR A 109 1.19 -9.85 13.32
N HIS A 110 1.16 -8.71 12.64
CA HIS A 110 2.14 -8.36 11.61
C HIS A 110 3.56 -8.28 12.17
N ALA A 111 3.76 -7.58 13.27
CA ALA A 111 5.08 -7.42 13.89
C ALA A 111 5.68 -8.77 14.32
N GLU A 112 4.89 -9.64 14.95
CA GLU A 112 5.31 -10.98 15.36
C GLU A 112 5.72 -11.84 14.16
N LEU A 113 4.90 -11.88 13.12
CA LEU A 113 5.14 -12.72 11.95
C LEU A 113 6.29 -12.19 11.08
N ALA A 114 6.43 -10.86 10.96
CA ALA A 114 7.58 -10.26 10.31
C ALA A 114 8.89 -10.57 11.05
N THR A 115 8.88 -10.45 12.39
CA THR A 115 10.00 -10.84 13.25
C THR A 115 10.36 -12.31 13.06
N LEU A 116 9.37 -13.21 13.07
CA LEU A 116 9.59 -14.64 12.85
C LEU A 116 10.31 -14.92 11.52
N ALA A 117 9.87 -14.27 10.44
CA ALA A 117 10.48 -14.44 9.11
C ALA A 117 11.91 -13.86 9.07
N LEU A 118 12.12 -12.65 9.60
CA LEU A 118 13.44 -12.03 9.67
C LEU A 118 14.41 -12.83 10.54
N GLU A 119 13.95 -13.37 11.69
CA GLU A 119 14.78 -14.24 12.54
C GLU A 119 15.21 -15.52 11.81
N ALA A 120 14.36 -16.06 10.95
CA ALA A 120 14.69 -17.20 10.09
C ALA A 120 15.55 -16.85 8.86
N GLY A 121 15.96 -15.58 8.72
CA GLY A 121 16.79 -15.13 7.59
C GLY A 121 16.02 -14.88 6.30
N LYS A 122 14.69 -14.69 6.36
CA LYS A 122 13.87 -14.44 5.18
C LYS A 122 13.55 -12.97 5.01
N PRO A 123 13.77 -12.39 3.80
CA PRO A 123 13.23 -11.11 3.41
C PRO A 123 11.72 -11.07 3.56
N VAL A 124 11.13 -9.90 3.92
CA VAL A 124 9.69 -9.81 4.18
C VAL A 124 9.01 -8.65 3.45
N LEU A 125 7.80 -8.94 2.99
CA LEU A 125 6.79 -7.99 2.56
C LEU A 125 5.62 -8.09 3.55
N VAL A 126 5.30 -7.01 4.27
CA VAL A 126 4.29 -7.02 5.34
C VAL A 126 3.08 -6.21 4.93
N GLU A 127 1.89 -6.81 5.03
CA GLU A 127 0.63 -6.10 4.72
C GLU A 127 0.48 -4.79 5.51
N LYS A 128 -0.22 -3.87 4.87
CA LYS A 128 -0.61 -2.60 5.48
C LYS A 128 -1.78 -2.85 6.49
N CYS A 129 -1.91 -2.12 7.60
CA CYS A 129 -0.82 -1.31 8.16
C CYS A 129 0.36 -2.18 8.55
N PHE A 130 1.54 -1.63 8.42
CA PHE A 130 2.78 -2.38 8.65
C PHE A 130 2.78 -3.07 10.03
N THR A 131 2.40 -2.32 11.08
CA THR A 131 2.20 -2.80 12.45
C THR A 131 1.01 -2.07 13.10
N MET A 132 0.85 -2.17 14.42
CA MET A 132 -0.21 -1.47 15.15
C MET A 132 0.19 -0.07 15.64
N ASP A 133 1.48 0.24 15.68
CA ASP A 133 2.06 1.51 16.13
C ASP A 133 3.47 1.71 15.56
N ALA A 134 3.98 2.93 15.68
CA ALA A 134 5.30 3.32 15.16
C ALA A 134 6.46 2.63 15.90
N ASP A 135 6.33 2.36 17.19
CA ASP A 135 7.39 1.70 17.99
C ASP A 135 7.58 0.25 17.53
N SER A 136 6.48 -0.48 17.32
CA SER A 136 6.51 -1.84 16.77
C SER A 136 7.06 -1.85 15.34
N ALA A 137 6.69 -0.86 14.52
CA ALA A 137 7.24 -0.72 13.17
C ALA A 137 8.75 -0.52 13.21
N LYS A 138 9.22 0.39 14.06
CA LYS A 138 10.65 0.66 14.25
C LYS A 138 11.39 -0.60 14.69
N ALA A 139 10.85 -1.37 15.61
CA ALA A 139 11.48 -2.60 16.10
C ALA A 139 11.68 -3.64 14.98
N VAL A 140 10.67 -3.81 14.11
CA VAL A 140 10.77 -4.73 12.96
C VAL A 140 11.82 -4.24 11.96
N LEU A 141 11.84 -2.94 11.65
CA LEU A 141 12.80 -2.37 10.68
C LEU A 141 14.24 -2.38 11.23
N ASP A 142 14.43 -2.10 12.52
CA ASP A 142 15.73 -2.20 13.17
C ASP A 142 16.26 -3.65 13.12
N LEU A 143 15.39 -4.65 13.30
CA LEU A 143 15.75 -6.06 13.16
C LEU A 143 16.16 -6.39 11.73
N ALA A 144 15.41 -5.93 10.73
CA ALA A 144 15.73 -6.12 9.32
C ALA A 144 17.11 -5.53 9.00
N ALA A 145 17.39 -4.30 9.47
CA ALA A 145 18.68 -3.64 9.33
C ALA A 145 19.81 -4.42 10.00
N ALA A 146 19.61 -4.87 11.24
CA ALA A 146 20.62 -5.62 12.00
C ALA A 146 20.97 -6.96 11.34
N LYS A 147 20.01 -7.58 10.65
CA LYS A 147 20.21 -8.85 9.91
C LYS A 147 20.65 -8.66 8.47
N GLY A 148 20.64 -7.43 7.96
CA GLY A 148 20.94 -7.16 6.53
C GLY A 148 19.91 -7.79 5.59
N LEU A 149 18.63 -7.80 5.97
CA LEU A 149 17.54 -8.39 5.23
C LEU A 149 16.59 -7.32 4.67
N PHE A 150 16.07 -7.58 3.49
CA PHE A 150 15.05 -6.72 2.89
C PHE A 150 13.75 -6.78 3.70
N CYS A 151 13.16 -5.59 3.91
CA CYS A 151 11.85 -5.44 4.54
C CYS A 151 11.09 -4.29 3.85
N MET A 152 9.80 -4.50 3.54
CA MET A 152 8.96 -3.47 2.91
C MET A 152 7.51 -3.58 3.40
N GLU A 153 6.87 -2.45 3.62
CA GLU A 153 5.41 -2.39 3.79
C GLU A 153 4.71 -2.64 2.44
N ALA A 154 3.69 -3.47 2.44
CA ALA A 154 2.89 -3.79 1.26
C ALA A 154 1.86 -2.67 0.95
N MET A 155 2.32 -1.44 0.86
CA MET A 155 1.52 -0.33 0.35
C MET A 155 1.46 -0.41 -1.17
N TRP A 156 0.78 -1.44 -1.67
CA TRP A 156 0.71 -1.82 -3.08
C TRP A 156 0.34 -0.68 -4.02
N THR A 157 -0.50 0.25 -3.54
CA THR A 157 -0.94 1.44 -4.27
C THR A 157 0.23 2.24 -4.85
N ARG A 158 1.31 2.45 -4.08
CA ARG A 158 2.48 3.23 -4.50
C ARG A 158 3.22 2.65 -5.70
N HIS A 159 3.05 1.37 -5.94
CA HIS A 159 3.72 0.65 -7.03
C HIS A 159 2.90 0.65 -8.33
N LEU A 160 1.64 1.09 -8.28
CA LEU A 160 0.75 1.14 -9.45
C LEU A 160 1.19 2.19 -10.48
N PRO A 161 0.96 1.95 -11.78
CA PRO A 161 1.42 2.84 -12.85
C PRO A 161 1.00 4.29 -12.67
N HIS A 162 -0.27 4.57 -12.34
CA HIS A 162 -0.77 5.93 -12.16
C HIS A 162 -0.11 6.65 -10.97
N GLN A 163 0.22 5.93 -9.90
CA GLN A 163 0.94 6.48 -8.75
C GLN A 163 2.41 6.78 -9.08
N LYS A 164 3.05 5.93 -9.88
CA LYS A 164 4.41 6.20 -10.40
C LYS A 164 4.44 7.45 -11.27
N VAL A 165 3.45 7.63 -12.13
CA VAL A 165 3.30 8.85 -12.96
C VAL A 165 3.12 10.07 -12.07
N LEU A 166 2.17 10.04 -11.11
CA LEU A 166 1.96 11.15 -10.18
C LEU A 166 3.23 11.50 -9.39
N SER A 167 3.88 10.51 -8.79
CA SER A 167 5.12 10.75 -8.00
C SER A 167 6.22 11.37 -8.86
N THR A 168 6.30 11.01 -10.12
CA THR A 168 7.27 11.58 -11.05
C THR A 168 6.90 13.03 -11.42
N ILE A 169 5.62 13.34 -11.65
CA ILE A 169 5.14 14.71 -11.87
C ILE A 169 5.49 15.60 -10.67
N VAL A 170 5.22 15.13 -9.45
CA VAL A 170 5.55 15.85 -8.21
C VAL A 170 7.05 16.11 -8.10
N ARG A 171 7.86 15.07 -8.26
CA ARG A 171 9.33 15.16 -8.19
C ARG A 171 9.93 16.10 -9.23
N ASN A 172 9.39 16.09 -10.45
CA ASN A 172 9.89 16.93 -11.56
C ASN A 172 9.50 18.41 -11.39
N GLY A 173 8.49 18.73 -10.57
CA GLY A 173 8.09 20.11 -10.26
C GLY A 173 7.52 20.90 -11.44
N GLY A 174 7.15 20.22 -12.55
CA GLY A 174 6.68 20.88 -13.78
C GLY A 174 5.39 21.70 -13.62
N LEU A 175 4.60 21.45 -12.57
CA LEU A 175 3.40 22.20 -12.22
C LEU A 175 3.60 23.25 -11.11
N GLY A 176 4.83 23.46 -10.65
CA GLY A 176 5.15 24.33 -9.52
C GLY A 176 4.98 23.64 -8.17
N ALA A 177 4.99 24.43 -7.10
CA ALA A 177 4.83 23.91 -5.75
C ALA A 177 3.44 23.29 -5.53
N VAL A 178 3.39 22.22 -4.70
CA VAL A 178 2.12 21.68 -4.19
C VAL A 178 1.51 22.70 -3.23
N SER A 179 0.22 22.98 -3.39
CA SER A 179 -0.54 23.85 -2.49
C SER A 179 -1.52 23.07 -1.61
N THR A 180 -2.18 22.06 -2.18
CA THR A 180 -3.19 21.28 -1.44
C THR A 180 -3.17 19.81 -1.85
N VAL A 181 -3.39 18.91 -0.89
CA VAL A 181 -3.59 17.47 -1.14
C VAL A 181 -4.87 17.02 -0.46
N HIS A 182 -5.71 16.31 -1.21
CA HIS A 182 -6.92 15.69 -0.69
C HIS A 182 -6.91 14.20 -0.94
N ALA A 183 -7.20 13.41 0.10
CA ALA A 183 -7.40 11.98 -0.02
C ALA A 183 -8.56 11.51 0.84
N ASP A 184 -9.46 10.73 0.25
CA ASP A 184 -10.62 10.18 0.90
C ASP A 184 -10.77 8.70 0.57
N HIS A 185 -11.03 7.87 1.59
CA HIS A 185 -11.26 6.44 1.40
C HIS A 185 -12.49 5.98 2.17
N GLY A 186 -13.65 5.98 1.52
CA GLY A 186 -14.89 5.51 2.10
C GLY A 186 -15.44 4.29 1.39
N GLN A 187 -15.68 3.20 2.15
CA GLN A 187 -16.31 1.98 1.66
C GLN A 187 -17.43 1.53 2.60
N LYS A 188 -18.49 0.97 2.04
CA LYS A 188 -19.58 0.39 2.86
C LYS A 188 -19.22 -1.04 3.26
N LEU A 189 -18.50 -1.20 4.38
CA LEU A 189 -17.94 -2.45 4.89
C LEU A 189 -18.53 -2.88 6.25
N GLU A 190 -19.71 -2.39 6.62
CA GLU A 190 -20.38 -2.72 7.90
C GLU A 190 -20.60 -4.23 8.08
N HIS A 191 -20.63 -4.99 6.98
CA HIS A 191 -20.74 -6.45 6.99
C HIS A 191 -19.43 -7.17 7.35
N VAL A 192 -18.31 -6.46 7.37
CA VAL A 192 -16.97 -7.00 7.68
C VAL A 192 -16.75 -6.98 9.20
N ARG A 193 -17.04 -8.10 9.86
CA ARG A 193 -16.98 -8.22 11.32
C ARG A 193 -15.66 -7.77 11.94
N ARG A 194 -14.54 -8.05 11.25
CA ARG A 194 -13.20 -7.68 11.70
C ARG A 194 -13.05 -6.17 11.97
N LEU A 195 -13.74 -5.32 11.20
CA LEU A 195 -13.63 -3.87 11.35
C LEU A 195 -14.31 -3.34 12.64
N TRP A 196 -15.20 -4.12 13.24
CA TRP A 196 -15.89 -3.79 14.50
C TRP A 196 -15.15 -4.30 15.72
N ASP A 197 -14.15 -5.17 15.54
CA ASP A 197 -13.49 -5.89 16.61
C ASP A 197 -12.12 -5.29 16.94
N PRO A 198 -11.96 -4.63 18.11
CA PRO A 198 -10.68 -4.06 18.52
C PRO A 198 -9.59 -5.14 18.73
N GLU A 199 -9.93 -6.36 19.12
CA GLU A 199 -8.97 -7.46 19.28
C GLU A 199 -8.37 -7.92 17.94
N LEU A 200 -9.03 -7.58 16.83
CA LEU A 200 -8.55 -7.86 15.48
C LEU A 200 -7.92 -6.65 14.79
N GLY A 201 -7.66 -5.57 15.53
CA GLY A 201 -7.13 -4.32 14.96
C GLY A 201 -8.14 -3.65 14.02
N GLY A 202 -9.44 -3.65 14.40
CA GLY A 202 -10.51 -3.05 13.61
C GLY A 202 -10.44 -1.53 13.54
N GLY A 203 -11.39 -0.93 12.83
CA GLY A 203 -11.47 0.52 12.60
C GLY A 203 -11.22 0.94 11.16
N ALA A 204 -11.77 2.10 10.80
CA ALA A 204 -11.60 2.68 9.46
C ALA A 204 -10.19 3.20 9.24
N LEU A 205 -9.57 3.81 10.24
CA LEU A 205 -8.25 4.44 10.14
C LEU A 205 -7.18 3.44 9.69
N MET A 206 -7.05 2.32 10.39
CA MET A 206 -6.01 1.33 10.11
C MET A 206 -6.29 0.52 8.84
N ASP A 207 -7.55 0.32 8.46
CA ASP A 207 -7.90 -0.47 7.27
C ASP A 207 -7.97 0.37 5.99
N LEU A 208 -8.56 1.55 6.05
CA LEU A 208 -8.83 2.43 4.92
C LEU A 208 -8.04 3.75 5.00
N GLY A 209 -7.97 4.38 6.17
CA GLY A 209 -7.31 5.67 6.37
C GLY A 209 -5.81 5.63 6.09
N ILE A 210 -5.18 4.47 6.27
CA ILE A 210 -3.78 4.23 5.88
C ILE A 210 -3.51 4.60 4.41
N TYR A 211 -4.45 4.34 3.48
CA TYR A 211 -4.30 4.69 2.07
C TYR A 211 -4.32 6.21 1.86
N SER A 212 -5.28 6.91 2.48
CA SER A 212 -5.35 8.36 2.43
C SER A 212 -4.14 9.02 3.07
N MET A 213 -3.67 8.50 4.21
CA MET A 213 -2.47 8.99 4.89
C MET A 213 -1.21 8.73 4.07
N SER A 214 -1.07 7.53 3.49
CA SER A 214 0.06 7.19 2.62
C SER A 214 0.09 8.07 1.37
N PHE A 215 -1.07 8.41 0.79
CA PHE A 215 -1.15 9.32 -0.35
C PHE A 215 -0.66 10.72 0.00
N VAL A 216 -1.12 11.27 1.14
CA VAL A 216 -0.66 12.58 1.62
C VAL A 216 0.84 12.56 1.91
N GLN A 217 1.33 11.55 2.63
CA GLN A 217 2.74 11.46 3.01
C GLN A 217 3.67 11.30 1.78
N GLN A 218 3.24 10.57 0.77
CA GLN A 218 3.99 10.42 -0.47
C GLN A 218 4.20 11.75 -1.23
N ILE A 219 3.24 12.65 -1.16
CA ILE A 219 3.26 13.95 -1.85
C ILE A 219 3.88 15.05 -0.97
N LEU A 220 3.63 15.00 0.33
CA LEU A 220 4.10 15.96 1.33
C LEU A 220 4.79 15.20 2.48
N PRO A 221 6.02 14.70 2.28
CA PRO A 221 6.70 13.83 3.25
C PRO A 221 6.95 14.52 4.60
N GLU A 222 7.05 15.83 4.63
CA GLU A 222 7.27 16.63 5.84
C GLU A 222 5.96 17.16 6.48
N ALA A 223 4.78 16.71 6.00
CA ALA A 223 3.52 17.17 6.55
C ALA A 223 3.36 16.76 8.02
N GLU A 224 2.94 17.70 8.84
CA GLU A 224 2.65 17.52 10.26
C GLU A 224 1.15 17.45 10.51
N LEU A 225 0.72 16.60 11.44
CA LEU A 225 -0.67 16.54 11.88
C LEU A 225 -1.01 17.81 12.68
N VAL A 226 -2.04 18.53 12.23
CA VAL A 226 -2.55 19.73 12.88
C VAL A 226 -3.72 19.40 13.80
N ALA A 227 -4.64 18.57 13.30
CA ALA A 227 -5.85 18.15 14.01
C ALA A 227 -6.39 16.85 13.41
N ALA A 228 -7.07 16.06 14.22
CA ALA A 228 -7.86 14.94 13.77
C ALA A 228 -9.13 14.82 14.59
N THR A 229 -10.16 14.21 13.99
CA THR A 229 -11.43 13.90 14.64
C THR A 229 -12.01 12.62 14.06
N GLY A 230 -12.92 11.98 14.78
CA GLY A 230 -13.60 10.77 14.33
C GLY A 230 -14.72 10.37 15.25
N ASN A 231 -15.49 9.36 14.85
CA ASN A 231 -16.52 8.76 15.66
C ASN A 231 -16.19 7.31 15.95
N LEU A 232 -16.28 6.92 17.21
CA LEU A 232 -16.01 5.57 17.67
C LEU A 232 -17.30 4.73 17.75
N THR A 233 -17.15 3.43 17.61
CA THR A 233 -18.17 2.46 18.00
C THR A 233 -18.21 2.33 19.53
N ASP A 234 -19.23 1.68 20.06
CA ASP A 234 -19.31 1.33 21.49
C ASP A 234 -18.13 0.41 21.94
N LEU A 235 -17.46 -0.27 20.98
CA LEU A 235 -16.30 -1.12 21.23
C LEU A 235 -14.97 -0.36 21.18
N GLY A 236 -14.98 0.92 20.78
CA GLY A 236 -13.82 1.80 20.80
C GLY A 236 -12.97 1.79 19.52
N VAL A 237 -13.43 1.16 18.43
CA VAL A 237 -12.81 1.33 17.11
C VAL A 237 -13.48 2.48 16.35
N ASP A 238 -12.75 3.16 15.48
CA ASP A 238 -13.30 4.24 14.69
C ASP A 238 -14.15 3.74 13.51
N ILE A 239 -15.33 4.32 13.35
CA ILE A 239 -16.18 4.11 12.16
C ILE A 239 -15.69 4.98 11.03
N GLN A 240 -15.24 6.18 11.36
CA GLN A 240 -14.74 7.20 10.45
C GLN A 240 -13.79 8.13 11.17
N SER A 241 -12.80 8.62 10.43
CA SER A 241 -11.84 9.59 10.93
C SER A 241 -11.43 10.57 9.82
N ALA A 242 -11.02 11.76 10.22
CA ALA A 242 -10.47 12.78 9.32
C ALA A 242 -9.31 13.49 10.01
N ALA A 243 -8.25 13.73 9.23
CA ALA A 243 -7.04 14.42 9.66
C ALA A 243 -6.77 15.64 8.77
N LEU A 244 -6.33 16.73 9.41
CA LEU A 244 -5.79 17.91 8.76
C LEU A 244 -4.28 17.93 8.98
N LEU A 245 -3.53 18.02 7.88
CA LEU A 245 -2.07 18.09 7.90
C LEU A 245 -1.59 19.37 7.21
N LYS A 246 -0.36 19.78 7.51
CA LYS A 246 0.26 20.94 6.86
C LYS A 246 1.76 20.79 6.70
N THR A 247 2.31 21.50 5.72
CA THR A 247 3.70 21.94 5.64
C THR A 247 3.75 23.47 5.78
N PRO A 248 4.91 24.13 5.73
CA PRO A 248 4.96 25.60 5.66
C PRO A 248 4.22 26.22 4.47
N THR A 249 4.02 25.48 3.37
CA THR A 249 3.49 26.00 2.10
C THR A 249 2.24 25.28 1.60
N ALA A 250 1.86 24.14 2.20
CA ALA A 250 0.74 23.34 1.74
C ALA A 250 -0.13 22.85 2.90
N VAL A 251 -1.41 22.56 2.60
CA VAL A 251 -2.32 21.88 3.52
C VAL A 251 -2.81 20.58 2.90
N ALA A 252 -3.13 19.59 3.75
CA ALA A 252 -3.69 18.34 3.28
C ALA A 252 -4.81 17.84 4.18
N THR A 253 -5.75 17.09 3.58
CA THR A 253 -6.79 16.35 4.29
C THR A 253 -6.72 14.87 3.94
N ALA A 254 -6.83 14.02 4.97
CA ALA A 254 -6.94 12.58 4.82
C ALA A 254 -8.17 12.10 5.60
N SER A 255 -9.08 11.39 4.94
CA SER A 255 -10.29 10.88 5.59
C SER A 255 -10.54 9.41 5.27
N SER A 256 -11.29 8.76 6.17
CA SER A 256 -11.70 7.37 5.99
C SER A 256 -13.04 7.09 6.67
N ASN A 257 -13.79 6.16 6.11
CA ASN A 257 -14.97 5.59 6.77
C ASN A 257 -15.30 4.19 6.24
N PHE A 258 -15.87 3.33 7.07
CA PHE A 258 -16.33 2.01 6.65
C PHE A 258 -17.86 1.85 6.64
N ASN A 259 -18.63 2.88 7.00
CA ASN A 259 -20.09 2.85 7.02
C ASN A 259 -20.76 3.60 5.87
N GLY A 260 -19.98 4.22 4.99
CA GLY A 260 -20.47 4.93 3.82
C GLY A 260 -19.50 4.80 2.64
N ARG A 261 -20.05 4.71 1.42
CA ARG A 261 -19.26 4.75 0.20
C ARG A 261 -19.08 6.20 -0.24
N SER A 262 -17.83 6.62 -0.33
CA SER A 262 -17.45 7.90 -0.94
C SER A 262 -16.92 7.69 -2.36
N ALA A 263 -16.46 8.76 -3.02
CA ALA A 263 -15.78 8.69 -4.30
C ALA A 263 -14.44 7.94 -4.19
N THR A 264 -13.84 7.90 -3.00
CA THR A 264 -12.54 7.28 -2.76
C THR A 264 -11.50 7.83 -3.74
N TYR A 265 -11.26 9.13 -3.66
CA TYR A 265 -10.43 9.88 -4.60
C TYR A 265 -9.14 10.40 -3.96
N GLY A 266 -8.16 10.73 -4.80
CA GLY A 266 -6.97 11.47 -4.43
C GLY A 266 -6.74 12.63 -5.40
N GLU A 267 -6.41 13.81 -4.86
CA GLU A 267 -6.15 15.02 -5.63
C GLU A 267 -4.91 15.74 -5.11
N VAL A 268 -4.08 16.22 -6.04
CA VAL A 268 -2.94 17.09 -5.75
C VAL A 268 -3.11 18.37 -6.54
N VAL A 269 -3.20 19.50 -5.84
CA VAL A 269 -3.30 20.83 -6.42
C VAL A 269 -1.93 21.50 -6.35
N PHE A 270 -1.49 22.04 -7.49
CA PHE A 270 -0.23 22.73 -7.67
C PHE A 270 -0.47 24.19 -8.02
N GLU A 271 0.59 25.01 -8.05
CA GLU A 271 0.51 26.39 -8.51
C GLU A 271 -0.05 26.52 -9.94
N ARG A 272 0.27 25.58 -10.84
CA ARG A 272 -0.07 25.64 -12.26
C ARG A 272 -0.89 24.47 -12.75
N GLY A 273 -1.64 23.80 -11.87
CA GLY A 273 -2.49 22.70 -12.28
C GLY A 273 -2.99 21.85 -11.12
N ALA A 274 -3.68 20.78 -11.49
CA ALA A 274 -4.10 19.74 -10.56
C ALA A 274 -3.97 18.37 -11.23
N VAL A 275 -3.71 17.36 -10.40
CA VAL A 275 -3.76 15.96 -10.80
C VAL A 275 -4.76 15.26 -9.91
N GLU A 276 -5.77 14.65 -10.53
CA GLU A 276 -6.80 13.85 -9.85
C GLU A 276 -6.62 12.38 -10.19
N MET A 277 -6.81 11.52 -9.21
CA MET A 277 -7.02 10.10 -9.38
C MET A 277 -8.51 9.83 -9.38
N GLY A 278 -9.00 9.10 -10.35
CA GLY A 278 -10.41 8.73 -10.46
C GLY A 278 -10.92 7.91 -9.27
N GLU A 279 -12.16 7.47 -9.33
CA GLU A 279 -12.74 6.62 -8.28
C GLU A 279 -11.80 5.48 -7.88
N GLN A 280 -11.68 5.26 -6.57
CA GLN A 280 -10.81 4.23 -5.99
C GLN A 280 -9.31 4.45 -6.29
N PHE A 281 -8.80 5.64 -5.98
CA PHE A 281 -7.40 6.05 -6.22
C PHE A 281 -6.34 5.01 -5.77
N TYR A 282 -6.68 4.15 -4.82
CA TYR A 282 -5.80 3.12 -4.27
C TYR A 282 -5.69 1.86 -5.15
N ARG A 283 -6.49 1.77 -6.23
CA ARG A 283 -6.50 0.69 -7.22
C ARG A 283 -6.06 1.21 -8.59
N PRO A 284 -5.78 0.30 -9.56
CA PRO A 284 -5.57 0.72 -10.95
C PRO A 284 -6.73 1.57 -11.45
N THR A 285 -6.44 2.81 -11.86
CA THR A 285 -7.46 3.80 -12.21
C THR A 285 -6.93 4.85 -13.19
N THR A 286 -7.80 5.74 -13.64
CA THR A 286 -7.49 6.87 -14.52
C THR A 286 -6.82 7.99 -13.74
N LEU A 287 -5.75 8.57 -14.31
CA LEU A 287 -5.13 9.82 -13.89
C LEU A 287 -5.64 10.96 -14.77
N ARG A 288 -6.06 12.06 -14.15
CA ARG A 288 -6.56 13.27 -14.79
C ARG A 288 -5.64 14.44 -14.48
N LEU A 289 -5.10 15.04 -15.52
CA LEU A 289 -4.28 16.25 -15.44
C LEU A 289 -5.08 17.44 -15.93
N ARG A 290 -5.08 18.52 -15.16
CA ARG A 290 -5.54 19.84 -15.57
C ARG A 290 -4.39 20.83 -15.37
N ALA A 291 -3.69 21.19 -16.45
CA ALA A 291 -2.60 22.16 -16.41
C ALA A 291 -3.12 23.55 -16.81
N TYR A 292 -2.68 24.56 -16.08
CA TYR A 292 -3.04 25.97 -16.36
C TYR A 292 -1.85 26.68 -17.02
N GLY A 293 -2.14 27.45 -18.09
CA GLY A 293 -1.16 28.34 -18.70
C GLY A 293 -0.93 29.59 -17.84
N GLU A 294 0.18 30.28 -18.04
CA GLU A 294 0.45 31.54 -17.34
C GLU A 294 -0.69 32.55 -17.58
N GLY A 295 -1.26 33.07 -16.51
CA GLY A 295 -2.28 34.14 -16.52
C GLY A 295 -3.70 33.73 -16.93
N LYS A 296 -4.00 32.43 -17.13
CA LYS A 296 -5.35 31.93 -17.47
C LYS A 296 -5.68 30.63 -16.73
N PRO A 297 -5.94 30.66 -15.42
CA PRO A 297 -6.22 29.44 -14.65
C PRO A 297 -7.54 28.75 -15.04
N GLU A 298 -8.47 29.48 -15.69
CA GLU A 298 -9.85 29.03 -15.90
C GLU A 298 -10.00 28.04 -17.08
N ASN A 299 -9.01 27.88 -17.95
CA ASN A 299 -9.12 27.15 -19.21
C ASN A 299 -8.08 26.03 -19.39
N GLY A 300 -7.63 25.40 -18.31
CA GLY A 300 -6.77 24.22 -18.42
C GLY A 300 -7.50 23.09 -19.15
N GLU A 301 -6.96 22.58 -20.24
CA GLU A 301 -7.48 21.40 -20.90
C GLU A 301 -7.35 20.19 -19.96
N LEU A 302 -8.44 19.42 -19.83
CA LEU A 302 -8.43 18.17 -19.10
C LEU A 302 -7.80 17.08 -19.98
N VAL A 303 -6.71 16.51 -19.50
CA VAL A 303 -6.03 15.38 -20.13
C VAL A 303 -6.20 14.16 -19.26
N GLU A 304 -6.77 13.10 -19.80
CA GLU A 304 -6.97 11.82 -19.10
C GLU A 304 -6.01 10.76 -19.63
N TRP A 305 -5.53 9.93 -18.72
CA TRP A 305 -4.77 8.73 -19.03
C TRP A 305 -5.34 7.55 -18.25
N ASP A 306 -5.71 6.51 -19.00
CA ASP A 306 -6.14 5.25 -18.40
C ASP A 306 -4.91 4.47 -17.93
N GLY A 307 -4.66 4.53 -16.63
CA GLY A 307 -3.61 3.78 -15.94
C GLY A 307 -4.10 2.44 -15.37
N ALA A 308 -5.32 2.01 -15.76
CA ALA A 308 -5.87 0.74 -15.31
C ALA A 308 -5.06 -0.44 -15.87
N VAL A 309 -4.82 -1.40 -14.99
CA VAL A 309 -4.14 -2.67 -15.29
C VAL A 309 -4.89 -3.81 -14.59
N PRO A 310 -4.83 -5.04 -15.12
CA PRO A 310 -5.36 -6.18 -14.39
C PRO A 310 -4.56 -6.43 -13.11
N GLY A 311 -5.24 -6.88 -12.05
CA GLY A 311 -4.63 -7.11 -10.75
C GLY A 311 -4.17 -5.83 -10.07
N GLY A 312 -2.92 -5.82 -9.60
CA GLY A 312 -2.26 -4.69 -8.94
C GLY A 312 -1.16 -5.13 -7.97
N PHE A 313 -1.36 -6.23 -7.26
CA PHE A 313 -0.41 -6.73 -6.26
C PHE A 313 0.91 -7.26 -6.87
N GLN A 314 0.89 -7.68 -8.13
CA GLN A 314 2.10 -8.11 -8.85
C GLN A 314 3.17 -7.01 -8.95
N TYR A 315 2.80 -5.73 -8.91
CA TYR A 315 3.77 -4.64 -9.00
C TYR A 315 4.66 -4.54 -7.76
N GLN A 316 4.09 -4.64 -6.57
CA GLN A 316 4.89 -4.66 -5.35
C GLN A 316 5.71 -5.95 -5.22
N ALA A 317 5.16 -7.09 -5.64
CA ALA A 317 5.90 -8.35 -5.65
C ALA A 317 7.11 -8.30 -6.60
N ALA A 318 6.94 -7.72 -7.78
CA ALA A 318 8.00 -7.50 -8.75
C ALA A 318 9.06 -6.49 -8.26
N GLU A 319 8.62 -5.45 -7.52
CA GLU A 319 9.57 -4.51 -6.87
C GLU A 319 10.44 -5.24 -5.86
N VAL A 320 9.87 -6.05 -4.97
CA VAL A 320 10.65 -6.87 -4.02
C VAL A 320 11.66 -7.74 -4.75
N ALA A 321 11.26 -8.44 -5.82
CA ALA A 321 12.14 -9.29 -6.58
C ALA A 321 13.34 -8.52 -7.18
N ARG A 322 13.09 -7.30 -7.72
CA ARG A 322 14.15 -6.43 -8.25
C ARG A 322 15.09 -5.94 -7.18
N ARG A 323 14.56 -5.51 -6.02
CA ARG A 323 15.38 -5.01 -4.90
C ARG A 323 16.25 -6.11 -4.32
N LEU A 324 15.71 -7.32 -4.14
CA LEU A 324 16.48 -8.48 -3.69
C LEU A 324 17.62 -8.83 -4.68
N ALA A 325 17.34 -8.82 -5.98
CA ALA A 325 18.36 -9.05 -6.99
C ALA A 325 19.46 -7.97 -7.01
N ALA A 326 19.13 -6.74 -6.62
CA ALA A 326 20.07 -5.63 -6.48
C ALA A 326 20.85 -5.66 -5.15
N GLY A 327 20.44 -6.47 -4.18
CA GLY A 327 21.02 -6.50 -2.83
C GLY A 327 20.59 -5.34 -1.94
N ASP A 328 19.47 -4.67 -2.29
CA ASP A 328 18.91 -3.58 -1.50
C ASP A 328 18.20 -4.13 -0.24
N LEU A 329 18.11 -3.33 0.81
CA LEU A 329 17.40 -3.68 2.05
C LEU A 329 15.98 -3.09 2.11
N GLU A 330 15.68 -2.11 1.27
CA GLU A 330 14.38 -1.42 1.18
C GLU A 330 14.07 -1.01 -0.26
N SER A 331 12.84 -0.56 -0.51
CA SER A 331 12.43 0.00 -1.80
C SER A 331 12.44 1.53 -1.76
N PRO A 332 12.98 2.22 -2.77
CA PRO A 332 12.87 3.67 -2.87
C PRO A 332 11.43 4.16 -3.10
N THR A 333 10.51 3.25 -3.44
CA THR A 333 9.08 3.57 -3.60
C THR A 333 8.33 3.55 -2.28
N MET A 334 8.78 2.72 -1.34
CA MET A 334 8.25 2.61 0.01
C MET A 334 9.42 2.41 0.98
N PRO A 335 10.23 3.46 1.22
CA PRO A 335 11.38 3.37 2.10
C PRO A 335 10.94 3.24 3.56
N TRP A 336 11.81 2.73 4.42
CA TRP A 336 11.54 2.55 5.84
C TRP A 336 11.15 3.85 6.54
N SER A 337 11.75 4.97 6.13
CA SER A 337 11.40 6.29 6.65
C SER A 337 9.94 6.67 6.39
N ASP A 338 9.39 6.28 5.24
CA ASP A 338 8.01 6.55 4.88
C ASP A 338 7.05 5.68 5.70
N THR A 339 7.36 4.38 5.84
CA THR A 339 6.60 3.48 6.72
C THR A 339 6.54 4.02 8.15
N LEU A 340 7.68 4.40 8.73
CA LEU A 340 7.73 4.99 10.09
C LEU A 340 6.91 6.28 10.16
N ARG A 341 7.08 7.18 9.18
CA ARG A 341 6.35 8.45 9.18
C ARG A 341 4.83 8.27 9.10
N ILE A 342 4.37 7.34 8.27
CA ILE A 342 2.95 7.01 8.17
C ILE A 342 2.44 6.46 9.51
N MET A 343 3.16 5.54 10.14
CA MET A 343 2.76 4.98 11.43
C MET A 343 2.71 6.05 12.53
N GLU A 344 3.68 6.97 12.60
CA GLU A 344 3.66 8.13 13.52
C GLU A 344 2.43 9.01 13.31
N LEU A 345 2.06 9.29 12.06
CA LEU A 345 0.87 10.08 11.73
C LEU A 345 -0.42 9.35 12.14
N LEU A 346 -0.50 8.04 11.92
CA LEU A 346 -1.63 7.23 12.37
C LEU A 346 -1.75 7.20 13.89
N ASP A 347 -0.63 7.07 14.61
CA ASP A 347 -0.60 7.15 16.09
C ASP A 347 -1.09 8.50 16.57
N GLY A 348 -0.68 9.58 15.91
CA GLY A 348 -1.19 10.93 16.19
C GLY A 348 -2.69 11.07 15.99
N VAL A 349 -3.23 10.51 14.90
CA VAL A 349 -4.68 10.48 14.65
C VAL A 349 -5.40 9.63 15.69
N ARG A 350 -4.88 8.44 16.03
CA ARG A 350 -5.43 7.56 17.08
C ARG A 350 -5.52 8.28 18.41
N ALA A 351 -4.45 8.95 18.81
CA ALA A 351 -4.40 9.72 20.06
C ALA A 351 -5.44 10.86 20.08
N ALA A 352 -5.58 11.60 18.96
CA ALA A 352 -6.53 12.71 18.84
C ALA A 352 -7.99 12.26 18.84
N VAL A 353 -8.29 11.10 18.24
CA VAL A 353 -9.65 10.52 18.16
C VAL A 353 -10.00 9.72 19.41
N GLY A 354 -9.00 9.24 20.16
CA GLY A 354 -9.19 8.41 21.35
C GLY A 354 -9.34 6.92 21.04
N ILE A 355 -8.72 6.43 19.95
CA ILE A 355 -8.69 5.01 19.62
C ILE A 355 -7.64 4.32 20.49
N VAL A 356 -8.08 3.35 21.31
CA VAL A 356 -7.19 2.58 22.20
C VAL A 356 -7.52 1.11 22.08
N TYR A 357 -6.54 0.32 21.66
CA TYR A 357 -6.71 -1.12 21.52
C TYR A 357 -6.54 -1.87 22.85
N PRO A 358 -7.09 -3.10 23.00
CA PRO A 358 -7.12 -3.84 24.28
C PRO A 358 -5.75 -4.08 24.89
N TRP A 359 -4.72 -4.31 24.10
CA TRP A 359 -3.34 -4.56 24.57
C TRP A 359 -2.58 -3.30 25.00
N GLU A 360 -3.17 -2.12 24.85
CA GLU A 360 -2.62 -0.83 25.26
C GLU A 360 -3.17 -0.34 26.61
N ARG A 361 -4.15 -1.09 27.19
CA ARG A 361 -4.87 -0.74 28.43
C ARG A 361 -4.18 -1.26 29.69
#